data_145d92e70702bfdf54536cfb0020fdfb
#
_entry.id   145d92e70702bfdf54536cfb0020fdfb
#
_cell.length_a   1.000
_cell.length_b   1.000
_cell.length_c   1.000
_cell.angle_alpha   90.00
_cell.angle_beta   90.00
_cell.angle_gamma   90.00
#
_symmetry.space_group_name_H-M   'P 1'
#
loop_
_entity.id
_entity.type
_entity.pdbx_description
1 polymer ?
#
loop_
_entity_poly.entity_id
_entity_poly.type
_entity_poly.pdbx_seq_one_letter_code
_entity_poly.pdbx_strand_id
1 'polypeptide(L)'
;MAADDDASSRDGEEVTETSETSWLSRLGQSFAGIIFGILLIVGSCVLLFWNEGRAVTTARSLTEGAGVVKTVAADKVDPANEGRLVHVIGTLSATGPATDSEFAMKSDGVHIVRHVQMFQWTEDSESDSSKKLGGGETTRTTYKYKRDWVDKPVDSSKFHTRDGHANPQMTWRLRQALAPGIKLGAFSIPDTLMRGFGKEESLEVGDEQVAAAQKRTQKPVQAIDGALFVGKDPAQPSVGDFKITFAEVKAQTASVVARQAGPTFEPYTTRAGGKVELIAAGNVPAADMFKEAQDDSRIWAWLIRLGGCVLMFIGFVMIMNPLAVLADVLPILGDIVGAGTAVVAFLCTVVIAPVVIAIAWFTYRPVVALITLAVGGALVAGVVYLSRQRKARKAAAHA
;
A
#
# COMPACT_ATOMS: atom_id res chain seq x y z
N MET A 1 -42.85 0.92 -10.27
CA MET A 1 -43.25 0.66 -8.90
C MET A 1 -43.02 -0.80 -8.48
N ALA A 2 -42.72 -1.72 -9.42
CA ALA A 2 -42.47 -3.14 -9.13
C ALA A 2 -40.98 -3.52 -9.07
N ALA A 3 -40.05 -2.61 -9.42
CA ALA A 3 -38.62 -2.90 -9.43
C ALA A 3 -37.88 -2.60 -8.11
N ASP A 4 -38.45 -1.73 -7.26
CA ASP A 4 -37.81 -1.35 -5.98
C ASP A 4 -38.04 -2.37 -4.84
N ASP A 5 -39.19 -3.08 -4.87
CA ASP A 5 -39.49 -4.09 -3.84
C ASP A 5 -38.64 -5.37 -3.97
N ASP A 6 -38.22 -5.68 -5.20
CA ASP A 6 -37.41 -6.88 -5.46
C ASP A 6 -35.92 -6.71 -5.07
N ALA A 7 -35.42 -5.46 -5.09
CA ALA A 7 -34.04 -5.17 -4.72
C ALA A 7 -33.79 -5.21 -3.20
N SER A 8 -34.80 -4.86 -2.37
CA SER A 8 -34.66 -4.86 -0.91
C SER A 8 -34.63 -6.27 -0.31
N SER A 9 -35.24 -7.23 -1.00
CA SER A 9 -35.31 -8.64 -0.54
C SER A 9 -34.01 -9.43 -0.79
N ARG A 10 -33.07 -8.89 -1.59
CA ARG A 10 -31.82 -9.57 -1.97
C ARG A 10 -30.61 -9.16 -1.14
N ASP A 11 -30.76 -8.13 -0.28
CA ASP A 11 -29.70 -7.74 0.64
C ASP A 11 -29.49 -8.83 1.68
N GLY A 12 -28.26 -9.37 1.73
CA GLY A 12 -27.93 -10.57 2.51
C GLY A 12 -28.24 -11.87 1.80
N GLU A 13 -28.55 -11.87 0.48
CA GLU A 13 -28.69 -13.08 -0.31
C GLU A 13 -27.36 -13.86 -0.30
N GLU A 14 -27.47 -15.16 -0.07
CA GLU A 14 -26.33 -16.07 -0.11
C GLU A 14 -26.56 -17.14 -1.19
N VAL A 15 -25.62 -17.26 -2.10
CA VAL A 15 -25.61 -18.29 -3.12
C VAL A 15 -24.44 -19.23 -2.90
N THR A 16 -24.73 -20.51 -2.78
CA THR A 16 -23.70 -21.52 -2.56
C THR A 16 -23.51 -22.37 -3.80
N GLU A 17 -22.29 -22.40 -4.30
CA GLU A 17 -21.85 -23.30 -5.36
C GLU A 17 -20.99 -24.41 -4.77
N THR A 18 -21.22 -25.64 -5.24
CA THR A 18 -20.36 -26.76 -4.86
C THR A 18 -19.69 -27.31 -6.11
N SER A 19 -18.36 -27.27 -6.12
CA SER A 19 -17.56 -27.85 -7.19
C SER A 19 -16.80 -29.09 -6.70
N GLU A 20 -16.66 -30.06 -7.59
CA GLU A 20 -15.87 -31.26 -7.33
C GLU A 20 -14.67 -31.31 -8.25
N THR A 21 -13.48 -31.45 -7.68
CA THR A 21 -12.24 -31.58 -8.44
C THR A 21 -11.67 -32.97 -8.25
N SER A 22 -11.44 -33.71 -9.36
CA SER A 22 -10.83 -35.01 -9.30
C SER A 22 -9.36 -34.96 -8.89
N TRP A 23 -8.86 -36.03 -8.28
CA TRP A 23 -7.45 -36.12 -7.90
C TRP A 23 -6.48 -35.87 -9.06
N LEU A 24 -6.75 -36.42 -10.25
CA LEU A 24 -5.90 -36.20 -11.44
C LEU A 24 -5.90 -34.72 -11.87
N SER A 25 -7.06 -34.05 -11.78
CA SER A 25 -7.15 -32.62 -12.09
C SER A 25 -6.35 -31.78 -11.09
N ARG A 26 -6.48 -32.08 -9.80
CA ARG A 26 -5.68 -31.44 -8.74
C ARG A 26 -4.18 -31.66 -8.93
N LEU A 27 -3.80 -32.88 -9.30
CA LEU A 27 -2.41 -33.22 -9.60
C LEU A 27 -1.89 -32.41 -10.81
N GLY A 28 -2.67 -32.35 -11.89
CA GLY A 28 -2.32 -31.54 -13.06
C GLY A 28 -2.18 -30.04 -12.72
N GLN A 29 -3.11 -29.48 -11.95
CA GLN A 29 -3.03 -28.09 -11.48
C GLN A 29 -1.82 -27.85 -10.58
N SER A 30 -1.46 -28.84 -9.72
CA SER A 30 -0.29 -28.71 -8.84
C SER A 30 1.03 -28.70 -9.61
N PHE A 31 1.13 -29.42 -10.74
CA PHE A 31 2.29 -29.30 -11.64
C PHE A 31 2.39 -27.94 -12.34
N ALA A 32 1.25 -27.37 -12.76
CA ALA A 32 1.24 -25.99 -13.26
C ALA A 32 1.67 -25.00 -12.14
N GLY A 33 1.31 -25.28 -10.90
CA GLY A 33 1.75 -24.53 -9.72
C GLY A 33 3.25 -24.48 -9.53
N ILE A 34 4.01 -25.51 -9.97
CA ILE A 34 5.49 -25.49 -9.91
C ILE A 34 6.06 -24.33 -10.73
N ILE A 35 5.55 -24.11 -11.94
CA ILE A 35 6.03 -23.02 -12.81
C ILE A 35 5.76 -21.65 -12.14
N PHE A 36 4.56 -21.45 -11.62
CA PHE A 36 4.23 -20.24 -10.87
C PHE A 36 5.08 -20.09 -9.60
N GLY A 37 5.32 -21.19 -8.89
CA GLY A 37 6.19 -21.22 -7.71
C GLY A 37 7.61 -20.79 -8.01
N ILE A 38 8.20 -21.29 -9.12
CA ILE A 38 9.52 -20.86 -9.59
C ILE A 38 9.53 -19.37 -9.93
N LEU A 39 8.52 -18.88 -10.65
CA LEU A 39 8.39 -17.46 -10.99
C LEU A 39 8.28 -16.59 -9.74
N LEU A 40 7.51 -17.01 -8.73
CA LEU A 40 7.41 -16.30 -7.46
C LEU A 40 8.74 -16.26 -6.70
N ILE A 41 9.49 -17.36 -6.66
CA ILE A 41 10.81 -17.40 -6.01
C ILE A 41 11.79 -16.47 -6.72
N VAL A 42 11.86 -16.54 -8.05
CA VAL A 42 12.74 -15.66 -8.83
C VAL A 42 12.33 -14.20 -8.64
N GLY A 43 11.02 -13.91 -8.75
CA GLY A 43 10.47 -12.58 -8.54
C GLY A 43 10.75 -12.05 -7.12
N SER A 44 10.63 -12.89 -6.10
CA SER A 44 10.94 -12.52 -4.72
C SER A 44 12.44 -12.25 -4.50
N CYS A 45 13.33 -13.03 -5.13
CA CYS A 45 14.77 -12.77 -5.10
C CYS A 45 15.10 -11.41 -5.74
N VAL A 46 14.51 -11.10 -6.90
CA VAL A 46 14.67 -9.80 -7.57
C VAL A 46 14.14 -8.68 -6.70
N LEU A 47 12.95 -8.85 -6.11
CA LEU A 47 12.33 -7.87 -5.22
C LEU A 47 13.19 -7.57 -3.99
N LEU A 48 13.68 -8.63 -3.32
CA LEU A 48 14.55 -8.49 -2.15
C LEU A 48 15.85 -7.79 -2.51
N PHE A 49 16.51 -8.21 -3.59
CA PHE A 49 17.74 -7.58 -4.06
C PHE A 49 17.55 -6.10 -4.43
N TRP A 50 16.52 -5.79 -5.21
CA TRP A 50 16.19 -4.42 -5.60
C TRP A 50 15.87 -3.54 -4.37
N ASN A 51 15.11 -4.06 -3.41
CA ASN A 51 14.77 -3.33 -2.20
C ASN A 51 16.01 -2.92 -1.39
N GLU A 52 17.02 -3.79 -1.29
CA GLU A 52 18.27 -3.43 -0.62
C GLU A 52 19.00 -2.29 -1.34
N GLY A 53 19.05 -2.33 -2.68
CA GLY A 53 19.60 -1.23 -3.48
C GLY A 53 18.87 0.09 -3.27
N ARG A 54 17.54 0.05 -3.33
CA ARG A 54 16.68 1.19 -3.07
C ARG A 54 16.91 1.77 -1.67
N ALA A 55 16.88 0.91 -0.65
CA ALA A 55 17.06 1.34 0.75
C ALA A 55 18.43 1.99 0.99
N VAL A 56 19.49 1.45 0.38
CA VAL A 56 20.84 2.03 0.47
C VAL A 56 20.92 3.37 -0.26
N THR A 57 20.38 3.45 -1.47
CA THR A 57 20.37 4.69 -2.25
C THR A 57 19.60 5.78 -1.51
N THR A 58 18.42 5.48 -0.98
CA THR A 58 17.62 6.43 -0.19
C THR A 58 18.36 6.87 1.06
N ALA A 59 18.91 5.94 1.85
CA ALA A 59 19.64 6.27 3.07
C ALA A 59 20.85 7.16 2.80
N ARG A 60 21.64 6.87 1.75
CA ARG A 60 22.79 7.70 1.36
C ARG A 60 22.34 9.08 0.88
N SER A 61 21.26 9.14 0.11
CA SER A 61 20.71 10.39 -0.39
C SER A 61 20.21 11.30 0.72
N LEU A 62 19.48 10.74 1.69
CA LEU A 62 19.01 11.49 2.85
C LEU A 62 20.18 11.94 3.75
N THR A 63 21.22 11.10 3.92
CA THR A 63 22.42 11.47 4.68
C THR A 63 23.20 12.57 3.98
N GLU A 64 23.39 12.48 2.65
CA GLU A 64 24.03 13.54 1.86
C GLU A 64 23.22 14.84 1.95
N GLY A 65 21.91 14.76 1.75
CA GLY A 65 21.00 15.91 1.84
C GLY A 65 21.08 16.61 3.19
N ALA A 66 21.04 15.85 4.30
CA ALA A 66 21.18 16.40 5.65
C ALA A 66 22.53 17.10 5.87
N GLY A 67 23.60 16.65 5.20
CA GLY A 67 24.93 17.26 5.30
C GLY A 67 25.14 18.51 4.46
N VAL A 68 24.30 18.75 3.43
CA VAL A 68 24.48 19.88 2.49
C VAL A 68 23.33 20.89 2.54
N VAL A 69 22.22 20.57 3.21
CA VAL A 69 21.06 21.45 3.31
C VAL A 69 21.40 22.76 3.99
N LYS A 70 20.92 23.86 3.42
CA LYS A 70 21.09 25.21 3.97
C LYS A 70 19.72 25.80 4.32
N THR A 71 19.49 26.16 5.57
CA THR A 71 18.28 26.91 5.93
C THR A 71 18.38 28.33 5.43
N VAL A 72 17.34 28.78 4.73
CA VAL A 72 17.23 30.11 4.14
C VAL A 72 15.89 30.74 4.50
N ALA A 73 15.83 32.07 4.51
CA ALA A 73 14.61 32.80 4.79
C ALA A 73 13.59 32.64 3.63
N ALA A 74 12.31 32.61 3.96
CA ALA A 74 11.24 32.45 2.99
C ALA A 74 10.87 33.75 2.25
N ASP A 75 11.26 34.91 2.77
CA ASP A 75 10.85 36.24 2.28
C ASP A 75 11.60 36.68 1.01
N LYS A 76 12.73 36.05 0.70
CA LYS A 76 13.58 36.43 -0.44
C LYS A 76 14.21 35.21 -1.12
N VAL A 77 14.09 35.19 -2.43
CA VAL A 77 14.86 34.26 -3.29
C VAL A 77 16.27 34.79 -3.48
N ASP A 78 17.26 34.07 -2.94
CA ASP A 78 18.68 34.44 -3.08
C ASP A 78 19.32 33.63 -4.22
N PRO A 79 19.76 34.29 -5.32
CA PRO A 79 20.43 33.60 -6.42
C PRO A 79 21.71 32.85 -6.05
N ALA A 80 22.33 33.17 -4.91
CA ALA A 80 23.51 32.47 -4.41
C ALA A 80 23.21 31.02 -3.99
N ASN A 81 21.94 30.70 -3.79
CA ASN A 81 21.47 29.36 -3.45
C ASN A 81 20.93 28.58 -4.66
N GLU A 82 21.04 29.14 -5.88
CA GLU A 82 20.59 28.47 -7.09
C GLU A 82 21.22 27.06 -7.24
N GLY A 83 20.38 26.07 -7.49
CA GLY A 83 20.79 24.67 -7.62
C GLY A 83 21.15 23.96 -6.30
N ARG A 84 21.18 24.67 -5.16
CA ARG A 84 21.49 24.10 -3.85
C ARG A 84 20.25 23.50 -3.19
N LEU A 85 20.48 22.53 -2.31
CA LEU A 85 19.46 22.00 -1.41
C LEU A 85 19.21 23.02 -0.29
N VAL A 86 18.00 23.54 -0.24
CA VAL A 86 17.60 24.54 0.74
C VAL A 86 16.48 24.02 1.64
N HIS A 87 16.48 24.49 2.87
CA HIS A 87 15.38 24.31 3.81
C HIS A 87 14.73 25.68 4.03
N VAL A 88 13.44 25.76 3.75
CA VAL A 88 12.64 26.98 3.83
C VAL A 88 11.46 26.76 4.74
N ILE A 89 11.26 27.63 5.72
CA ILE A 89 10.10 27.65 6.60
C ILE A 89 9.31 28.92 6.33
N GLY A 90 8.01 28.79 6.08
CA GLY A 90 7.17 29.95 5.85
C GLY A 90 5.69 29.61 5.93
N THR A 91 4.85 30.63 5.84
CA THR A 91 3.41 30.44 5.75
C THR A 91 3.01 30.27 4.28
N LEU A 92 2.23 29.23 4.04
CA LEU A 92 1.64 29.01 2.71
C LEU A 92 0.59 30.09 2.43
N SER A 93 0.56 30.55 1.21
CA SER A 93 -0.46 31.45 0.67
C SER A 93 -0.82 31.03 -0.75
N ALA A 94 -1.99 31.41 -1.23
CA ALA A 94 -2.43 31.17 -2.59
C ALA A 94 -2.93 32.47 -3.22
N THR A 95 -2.94 32.55 -4.55
CA THR A 95 -3.40 33.75 -5.28
C THR A 95 -4.93 33.76 -5.44
N GLY A 96 -5.60 32.67 -5.09
CA GLY A 96 -7.06 32.55 -5.13
C GLY A 96 -7.51 31.30 -4.39
N PRO A 97 -8.81 31.12 -4.20
CA PRO A 97 -9.35 29.95 -3.48
C PRO A 97 -9.14 28.65 -4.25
N ALA A 98 -8.95 27.56 -3.52
CA ALA A 98 -9.11 26.23 -4.05
C ALA A 98 -10.58 26.03 -4.46
N THR A 99 -10.84 25.42 -5.62
CA THR A 99 -12.20 25.35 -6.16
C THR A 99 -12.50 23.98 -6.76
N ASP A 100 -13.58 23.38 -6.31
CA ASP A 100 -14.26 22.31 -7.04
C ASP A 100 -15.46 22.90 -7.79
N SER A 101 -15.24 23.29 -9.04
CA SER A 101 -16.25 23.93 -9.89
C SER A 101 -17.44 23.03 -10.22
N GLU A 102 -17.30 21.71 -10.02
CA GLU A 102 -18.37 20.76 -10.29
C GLU A 102 -19.50 20.87 -9.26
N PHE A 103 -19.14 21.17 -8.01
CA PHE A 103 -20.07 21.32 -6.90
C PHE A 103 -20.09 22.74 -6.30
N ALA A 104 -19.51 23.71 -7.01
CA ALA A 104 -19.39 25.10 -6.54
C ALA A 104 -18.72 25.23 -5.16
N MET A 105 -17.90 24.23 -4.77
CA MET A 105 -17.18 24.26 -3.51
C MET A 105 -15.95 25.15 -3.62
N LYS A 106 -15.75 26.03 -2.64
CA LYS A 106 -14.58 26.92 -2.56
C LYS A 106 -14.02 26.89 -1.14
N SER A 107 -12.71 27.06 -1.04
CA SER A 107 -11.99 27.17 0.22
C SER A 107 -10.80 28.11 0.08
N ASP A 108 -10.54 28.89 1.12
CA ASP A 108 -9.33 29.71 1.23
C ASP A 108 -8.11 28.87 1.65
N GLY A 109 -8.28 27.57 1.83
CA GLY A 109 -7.21 26.62 2.04
C GLY A 109 -6.33 26.41 0.80
N VAL A 110 -5.27 25.66 0.95
CA VAL A 110 -4.32 25.35 -0.14
C VAL A 110 -4.84 24.27 -1.08
N HIS A 111 -5.73 23.39 -0.62
CA HIS A 111 -6.47 22.49 -1.49
C HIS A 111 -7.79 22.00 -0.89
N ILE A 112 -8.68 21.56 -1.79
CA ILE A 112 -9.93 20.86 -1.47
C ILE A 112 -9.79 19.41 -1.90
N VAL A 113 -10.29 18.51 -1.07
CA VAL A 113 -10.46 17.10 -1.37
C VAL A 113 -11.95 16.77 -1.35
N ARG A 114 -12.43 16.19 -2.45
CA ARG A 114 -13.77 15.65 -2.56
C ARG A 114 -13.74 14.15 -2.40
N HIS A 115 -14.32 13.62 -1.35
CA HIS A 115 -14.55 12.19 -1.16
C HIS A 115 -15.92 11.82 -1.68
N VAL A 116 -16.01 10.73 -2.39
CA VAL A 116 -17.26 10.25 -2.99
C VAL A 116 -17.43 8.78 -2.65
N GLN A 117 -18.61 8.45 -2.13
CA GLN A 117 -19.08 7.08 -1.97
C GLN A 117 -20.36 6.90 -2.78
N MET A 118 -20.50 5.75 -3.40
CA MET A 118 -21.73 5.33 -4.05
C MET A 118 -22.28 4.12 -3.33
N PHE A 119 -23.58 4.10 -3.10
CA PHE A 119 -24.25 2.93 -2.55
C PHE A 119 -24.34 1.88 -3.63
N GLN A 120 -23.67 0.73 -3.44
CA GLN A 120 -23.43 -0.28 -4.47
C GLN A 120 -23.62 -1.69 -3.91
N TRP A 121 -23.95 -2.61 -4.79
CA TRP A 121 -23.79 -4.03 -4.50
C TRP A 121 -22.32 -4.39 -4.39
N THR A 122 -22.00 -5.20 -3.42
CA THR A 122 -20.71 -5.85 -3.23
C THR A 122 -20.92 -7.36 -3.12
N GLU A 123 -19.95 -8.12 -3.58
CA GLU A 123 -19.92 -9.58 -3.48
C GLU A 123 -18.70 -9.96 -2.65
N ASP A 124 -18.94 -10.66 -1.54
CA ASP A 124 -17.90 -11.34 -0.76
C ASP A 124 -18.02 -12.85 -1.03
N SER A 125 -16.91 -13.55 -1.20
CA SER A 125 -16.90 -14.99 -1.39
C SER A 125 -16.06 -15.70 -0.34
N GLU A 126 -16.63 -16.78 0.22
CA GLU A 126 -15.95 -17.63 1.19
C GLU A 126 -15.95 -19.06 0.66
N SER A 127 -14.77 -19.68 0.57
CA SER A 127 -14.63 -21.06 0.08
C SER A 127 -14.14 -21.98 1.19
N ASP A 128 -14.84 -23.08 1.37
CA ASP A 128 -14.44 -24.16 2.23
C ASP A 128 -14.21 -25.43 1.39
N SER A 129 -13.06 -26.06 1.61
CA SER A 129 -12.64 -27.23 0.83
C SER A 129 -12.47 -28.45 1.72
N SER A 130 -13.05 -29.55 1.32
CA SER A 130 -12.93 -30.83 2.00
C SER A 130 -12.39 -31.92 1.07
N LYS A 131 -11.40 -32.66 1.56
CA LYS A 131 -10.76 -33.76 0.82
C LYS A 131 -11.59 -35.04 0.96
N LYS A 132 -11.76 -35.76 -0.13
CA LYS A 132 -12.42 -37.06 -0.20
C LYS A 132 -11.42 -38.21 -0.19
N LEU A 133 -11.84 -39.40 0.26
CA LEU A 133 -11.10 -40.63 0.05
C LEU A 133 -10.87 -40.84 -1.45
N GLY A 134 -9.64 -41.14 -1.85
CA GLY A 134 -9.23 -41.18 -3.27
C GLY A 134 -8.68 -39.90 -3.82
N GLY A 135 -8.46 -38.88 -2.96
CA GLY A 135 -7.73 -37.64 -3.31
C GLY A 135 -8.54 -36.58 -4.03
N GLY A 136 -9.82 -36.82 -4.32
CA GLY A 136 -10.73 -35.77 -4.81
C GLY A 136 -11.00 -34.70 -3.75
N GLU A 137 -11.48 -33.53 -4.17
CA GLU A 137 -11.82 -32.40 -3.30
C GLU A 137 -13.19 -31.85 -3.66
N THR A 138 -13.96 -31.54 -2.64
CA THR A 138 -15.20 -30.77 -2.77
C THR A 138 -14.96 -29.39 -2.22
N THR A 139 -15.11 -28.38 -3.05
CA THR A 139 -15.06 -26.98 -2.64
C THR A 139 -16.46 -26.40 -2.65
N ARG A 140 -16.87 -25.86 -1.52
CA ARG A 140 -18.12 -25.15 -1.36
C ARG A 140 -17.81 -23.66 -1.26
N THR A 141 -18.22 -22.89 -2.27
CA THR A 141 -18.05 -21.44 -2.28
C THR A 141 -19.40 -20.79 -2.00
N THR A 142 -19.47 -19.98 -0.98
CA THR A 142 -20.65 -19.19 -0.64
C THR A 142 -20.37 -17.74 -1.03
N TYR A 143 -21.20 -17.22 -1.90
CA TYR A 143 -21.20 -15.82 -2.36
C TYR A 143 -22.24 -15.06 -1.56
N LYS A 144 -21.86 -13.95 -0.94
CA LYS A 144 -22.71 -13.10 -0.09
C LYS A 144 -22.85 -11.75 -0.76
N TYR A 145 -24.07 -11.33 -1.01
CA TYR A 145 -24.39 -10.06 -1.63
C TYR A 145 -24.90 -9.07 -0.57
N LYS A 146 -24.27 -7.90 -0.50
CA LYS A 146 -24.72 -6.81 0.36
C LYS A 146 -24.63 -5.49 -0.37
N ARG A 147 -25.43 -4.52 0.06
CA ARG A 147 -25.33 -3.15 -0.38
C ARG A 147 -24.56 -2.33 0.64
N ASP A 148 -23.59 -1.57 0.16
CA ASP A 148 -22.73 -0.79 1.04
C ASP A 148 -22.27 0.51 0.36
N TRP A 149 -21.82 1.47 1.18
CA TRP A 149 -21.19 2.69 0.74
C TRP A 149 -19.73 2.42 0.37
N VAL A 150 -19.40 2.52 -0.90
CA VAL A 150 -18.05 2.19 -1.41
C VAL A 150 -17.48 3.37 -2.18
N ASP A 151 -16.21 3.69 -1.92
CA ASP A 151 -15.49 4.81 -2.53
C ASP A 151 -14.93 4.51 -3.94
N LYS A 152 -14.96 3.24 -4.35
CA LYS A 152 -14.50 2.77 -5.65
C LYS A 152 -15.64 2.13 -6.43
N PRO A 153 -15.62 2.23 -7.78
CA PRO A 153 -16.62 1.53 -8.57
C PRO A 153 -16.45 0.02 -8.45
N VAL A 154 -17.52 -0.67 -8.12
CA VAL A 154 -17.59 -2.13 -8.08
C VAL A 154 -18.13 -2.64 -9.41
N ASP A 155 -17.35 -3.47 -10.09
CA ASP A 155 -17.72 -4.06 -11.38
C ASP A 155 -18.63 -5.28 -11.18
N SER A 156 -19.93 -5.05 -11.10
CA SER A 156 -20.95 -6.09 -10.92
C SER A 156 -21.05 -7.06 -12.09
N SER A 157 -20.43 -6.77 -13.24
CA SER A 157 -20.36 -7.73 -14.34
C SER A 157 -19.50 -8.97 -14.03
N LYS A 158 -18.69 -8.87 -12.97
CA LYS A 158 -17.83 -9.96 -12.47
C LYS A 158 -18.45 -10.76 -11.34
N PHE A 159 -19.61 -10.35 -10.85
CA PHE A 159 -20.32 -11.09 -9.82
C PHE A 159 -20.73 -12.48 -10.28
N HIS A 160 -20.72 -13.43 -9.38
CA HIS A 160 -21.19 -14.79 -9.64
C HIS A 160 -22.67 -14.79 -10.04
N THR A 161 -23.54 -14.11 -9.28
CA THR A 161 -24.93 -13.86 -9.64
C THR A 161 -25.11 -12.40 -10.05
N ARG A 162 -25.36 -12.16 -11.34
CA ARG A 162 -25.49 -10.80 -11.90
C ARG A 162 -26.90 -10.27 -11.81
N ASP A 163 -27.88 -11.17 -11.93
CA ASP A 163 -29.30 -10.81 -11.94
C ASP A 163 -29.71 -10.23 -10.58
N GLY A 164 -30.24 -9.00 -10.61
CA GLY A 164 -30.62 -8.27 -9.41
C GLY A 164 -29.49 -7.55 -8.67
N HIS A 165 -28.22 -7.76 -9.04
CA HIS A 165 -27.06 -7.17 -8.38
C HIS A 165 -26.28 -6.18 -9.27
N ALA A 166 -26.95 -5.59 -10.26
CA ALA A 166 -26.32 -4.65 -11.18
C ALA A 166 -26.01 -3.30 -10.50
N ASN A 167 -24.78 -2.84 -10.66
CA ASN A 167 -24.37 -1.49 -10.24
C ASN A 167 -24.40 -0.53 -11.43
N PRO A 168 -24.92 0.68 -11.24
CA PRO A 168 -24.79 1.75 -12.22
C PRO A 168 -23.34 2.26 -12.27
N GLN A 169 -23.02 2.98 -13.34
CA GLN A 169 -21.69 3.59 -13.45
C GLN A 169 -21.52 4.69 -12.40
N MET A 170 -20.40 4.63 -11.65
CA MET A 170 -20.02 5.66 -10.71
C MET A 170 -19.52 6.90 -11.46
N THR A 171 -20.35 7.94 -11.53
CA THR A 171 -20.09 9.17 -12.30
C THR A 171 -19.13 10.12 -11.58
N TRP A 172 -19.19 10.19 -10.26
CA TRP A 172 -18.32 11.04 -9.45
C TRP A 172 -17.29 10.19 -8.69
N ARG A 173 -16.12 10.78 -8.48
CA ARG A 173 -14.98 10.09 -7.82
C ARG A 173 -14.24 11.06 -6.94
N LEU A 174 -13.33 10.52 -6.11
CA LEU A 174 -12.32 11.28 -5.39
C LEU A 174 -11.66 12.30 -6.33
N ARG A 175 -11.58 13.54 -5.89
CA ARG A 175 -10.89 14.62 -6.60
C ARG A 175 -10.17 15.52 -5.62
N GLN A 176 -8.96 15.92 -5.99
CA GLN A 176 -8.21 16.95 -5.29
C GLN A 176 -8.09 18.17 -6.23
N ALA A 177 -8.35 19.35 -5.69
CA ALA A 177 -8.22 20.63 -6.40
C ALA A 177 -7.33 21.56 -5.58
N LEU A 178 -6.17 21.91 -6.13
CA LEU A 178 -5.23 22.84 -5.53
C LEU A 178 -5.68 24.29 -5.76
N ALA A 179 -5.38 25.16 -4.81
CA ALA A 179 -5.48 26.59 -4.98
C ALA A 179 -4.49 27.08 -6.05
N PRO A 180 -4.83 28.10 -6.83
CA PRO A 180 -3.90 28.63 -7.83
C PRO A 180 -2.75 29.39 -7.16
N GLY A 181 -1.54 29.24 -7.71
CA GLY A 181 -0.36 30.02 -7.35
C GLY A 181 0.03 29.89 -5.88
N ILE A 182 0.13 28.67 -5.37
CA ILE A 182 0.58 28.40 -3.99
C ILE A 182 2.02 28.84 -3.82
N LYS A 183 2.28 29.60 -2.75
CA LYS A 183 3.59 30.14 -2.40
C LYS A 183 3.95 29.85 -0.94
N LEU A 184 5.24 29.70 -0.69
CA LEU A 184 5.86 29.71 0.63
C LEU A 184 6.73 30.98 0.73
N GLY A 185 6.19 32.07 1.22
CA GLY A 185 6.82 33.37 1.14
C GLY A 185 7.06 33.81 -0.31
N ALA A 186 8.33 34.01 -0.70
CA ALA A 186 8.71 34.39 -2.06
C ALA A 186 8.80 33.21 -3.04
N PHE A 187 8.73 31.96 -2.53
CA PHE A 187 8.89 30.76 -3.35
C PHE A 187 7.54 30.21 -3.82
N SER A 188 7.44 29.85 -5.10
CA SER A 188 6.30 29.10 -5.62
C SER A 188 6.45 27.60 -5.29
N ILE A 189 5.38 26.99 -4.82
CA ILE A 189 5.37 25.56 -4.51
C ILE A 189 4.80 24.80 -5.74
N PRO A 190 5.53 23.82 -6.28
CA PRO A 190 5.00 22.97 -7.35
C PRO A 190 3.92 22.03 -6.80
N ASP A 191 2.94 21.71 -7.65
CA ASP A 191 1.79 20.84 -7.31
C ASP A 191 2.23 19.47 -6.79
N THR A 192 3.39 18.98 -7.24
CA THR A 192 3.96 17.69 -6.80
C THR A 192 4.24 17.64 -5.31
N LEU A 193 4.71 18.75 -4.72
CA LEU A 193 4.96 18.87 -3.28
C LEU A 193 3.67 18.96 -2.46
N MET A 194 2.61 19.52 -3.04
CA MET A 194 1.33 19.68 -2.33
C MET A 194 0.50 18.39 -2.25
N ARG A 195 0.86 17.34 -2.99
CA ARG A 195 0.13 16.07 -2.95
C ARG A 195 0.34 15.39 -1.60
N GLY A 196 -0.78 15.16 -0.88
CA GLY A 196 -0.75 14.55 0.45
C GLY A 196 -0.22 15.47 1.57
N PHE A 197 -0.04 16.78 1.28
CA PHE A 197 0.35 17.75 2.28
C PHE A 197 -0.79 18.10 3.22
N GLY A 198 -0.49 18.15 4.51
CA GLY A 198 -1.36 18.69 5.54
C GLY A 198 -2.48 17.73 5.97
N LYS A 199 -3.19 18.13 7.00
CA LYS A 199 -4.35 17.41 7.54
C LYS A 199 -5.61 17.95 6.92
N GLU A 200 -6.46 17.05 6.46
CA GLU A 200 -7.79 17.38 5.96
C GLU A 200 -8.72 17.77 7.11
N GLU A 201 -9.44 18.89 6.93
CA GLU A 201 -10.49 19.36 7.81
C GLU A 201 -11.80 19.42 7.02
N SER A 202 -12.90 18.93 7.61
CA SER A 202 -14.20 18.86 6.92
C SER A 202 -14.70 20.25 6.54
N LEU A 203 -15.20 20.37 5.31
CA LEU A 203 -15.94 21.53 4.83
C LEU A 203 -17.44 21.25 4.87
N GLU A 204 -18.18 22.17 5.43
CA GLU A 204 -19.65 22.11 5.43
C GLU A 204 -20.21 22.36 4.02
N VAL A 205 -21.28 21.65 3.70
CA VAL A 205 -22.03 21.83 2.46
C VAL A 205 -23.30 22.61 2.73
N GLY A 206 -23.62 23.54 1.84
CA GLY A 206 -24.80 24.39 1.95
C GLY A 206 -25.68 24.37 0.69
N ASP A 207 -26.64 25.29 0.63
CA ASP A 207 -27.60 25.37 -0.46
C ASP A 207 -26.96 25.58 -1.84
N GLU A 208 -25.83 26.30 -1.92
CA GLU A 208 -25.10 26.51 -3.18
C GLU A 208 -24.59 25.20 -3.75
N GLN A 209 -24.01 24.33 -2.90
CA GLN A 209 -23.50 23.02 -3.29
C GLN A 209 -24.65 22.08 -3.66
N VAL A 210 -25.76 22.12 -2.91
CA VAL A 210 -26.99 21.37 -3.25
C VAL A 210 -27.49 21.79 -4.62
N ALA A 211 -27.63 23.10 -4.88
CA ALA A 211 -28.10 23.61 -6.17
C ALA A 211 -27.15 23.26 -7.32
N ALA A 212 -25.83 23.30 -7.09
CA ALA A 212 -24.82 22.92 -8.08
C ALA A 212 -24.90 21.41 -8.40
N ALA A 213 -25.04 20.57 -7.39
CA ALA A 213 -25.22 19.12 -7.56
C ALA A 213 -26.54 18.81 -8.26
N GLN A 214 -27.64 19.46 -7.88
CA GLN A 214 -28.97 19.24 -8.47
C GLN A 214 -29.00 19.51 -9.99
N LYS A 215 -28.21 20.47 -10.49
CA LYS A 215 -28.07 20.73 -11.93
C LYS A 215 -27.41 19.61 -12.72
N ARG A 216 -26.76 18.67 -12.04
CA ARG A 216 -25.96 17.59 -12.67
C ARG A 216 -26.62 16.22 -12.59
N THR A 217 -27.71 16.12 -11.83
CA THR A 217 -28.43 14.87 -11.64
C THR A 217 -29.93 15.11 -11.65
N GLN A 218 -30.70 14.12 -12.04
CA GLN A 218 -32.15 14.12 -11.93
C GLN A 218 -32.64 13.61 -10.57
N LYS A 219 -31.73 13.05 -9.75
CA LYS A 219 -32.05 12.60 -8.41
C LYS A 219 -32.15 13.80 -7.44
N PRO A 220 -32.99 13.72 -6.41
CA PRO A 220 -32.99 14.71 -5.33
C PRO A 220 -31.61 14.82 -4.68
N VAL A 221 -31.23 16.03 -4.29
CA VAL A 221 -30.00 16.32 -3.58
C VAL A 221 -30.32 17.02 -2.27
N GLN A 222 -29.70 16.58 -1.18
CA GLN A 222 -29.91 17.13 0.18
C GLN A 222 -28.52 17.27 0.85
N ALA A 223 -28.39 18.30 1.71
CA ALA A 223 -27.26 18.41 2.62
C ALA A 223 -27.62 17.75 3.96
N ILE A 224 -26.85 16.75 4.36
CA ILE A 224 -27.10 15.97 5.59
C ILE A 224 -25.75 15.65 6.23
N ASP A 225 -25.59 15.97 7.51
CA ASP A 225 -24.40 15.68 8.31
C ASP A 225 -23.10 16.13 7.65
N GLY A 226 -23.09 17.31 7.04
CA GLY A 226 -21.92 17.87 6.33
C GLY A 226 -21.60 17.19 4.99
N ALA A 227 -22.50 16.33 4.49
CA ALA A 227 -22.36 15.66 3.19
C ALA A 227 -23.47 16.06 2.22
N LEU A 228 -23.21 16.02 0.92
CA LEU A 228 -24.25 15.97 -0.11
C LEU A 228 -24.73 14.53 -0.25
N PHE A 229 -25.99 14.29 0.01
CA PHE A 229 -26.66 13.05 -0.33
C PHE A 229 -27.41 13.25 -1.66
N VAL A 230 -27.11 12.38 -2.64
CA VAL A 230 -27.77 12.36 -3.95
C VAL A 230 -28.60 11.10 -4.04
N GLY A 231 -29.89 11.21 -3.78
CA GLY A 231 -30.81 10.10 -3.67
C GLY A 231 -32.15 10.55 -3.11
N LYS A 232 -33.09 9.62 -3.01
CA LYS A 232 -34.46 9.93 -2.56
C LYS A 232 -34.54 10.00 -1.04
N ASP A 233 -34.01 9.02 -0.33
CA ASP A 233 -34.11 8.88 1.12
C ASP A 233 -32.76 8.47 1.73
N PRO A 234 -32.13 9.32 2.54
CA PRO A 234 -30.86 9.01 3.20
C PRO A 234 -30.94 7.86 4.21
N ALA A 235 -32.15 7.64 4.80
CA ALA A 235 -32.34 6.55 5.74
C ALA A 235 -32.52 5.19 5.04
N GLN A 236 -32.93 5.21 3.76
CA GLN A 236 -33.10 4.04 2.93
C GLN A 236 -32.43 4.25 1.56
N PRO A 237 -31.08 4.24 1.50
CA PRO A 237 -30.36 4.50 0.26
C PRO A 237 -30.62 3.40 -0.77
N SER A 238 -30.69 3.81 -2.02
CA SER A 238 -30.86 2.94 -3.18
C SER A 238 -29.55 2.80 -3.97
N VAL A 239 -29.36 1.67 -4.63
CA VAL A 239 -28.16 1.43 -5.46
C VAL A 239 -27.99 2.55 -6.50
N GLY A 240 -26.81 3.15 -6.53
CA GLY A 240 -26.51 4.32 -7.35
C GLY A 240 -26.79 5.68 -6.67
N ASP A 241 -27.12 5.70 -5.39
CA ASP A 241 -27.12 6.94 -4.61
C ASP A 241 -25.69 7.31 -4.20
N PHE A 242 -25.44 8.61 -4.01
CA PHE A 242 -24.12 9.10 -3.66
C PHE A 242 -24.11 9.83 -2.33
N LYS A 243 -23.00 9.65 -1.61
CA LYS A 243 -22.61 10.47 -0.46
C LYS A 243 -21.30 11.17 -0.81
N ILE A 244 -21.31 12.52 -0.84
CA ILE A 244 -20.18 13.34 -1.24
C ILE A 244 -19.82 14.26 -0.09
N THR A 245 -18.60 14.15 0.41
CA THR A 245 -18.07 15.04 1.44
C THR A 245 -16.88 15.83 0.89
N PHE A 246 -16.67 17.00 1.47
CA PHE A 246 -15.55 17.85 1.13
C PHE A 246 -14.68 18.09 2.35
N ALA A 247 -13.40 18.17 2.10
CA ALA A 247 -12.42 18.57 3.10
C ALA A 247 -11.47 19.60 2.50
N GLU A 248 -10.92 20.45 3.33
CA GLU A 248 -9.87 21.39 2.97
C GLU A 248 -8.56 21.09 3.70
N VAL A 249 -7.48 21.50 3.14
CA VAL A 249 -6.22 21.70 3.87
C VAL A 249 -5.96 23.19 3.95
N LYS A 250 -6.02 23.70 5.18
CA LYS A 250 -5.83 25.14 5.45
C LYS A 250 -4.44 25.60 5.09
N ALA A 251 -4.34 26.86 4.67
CA ALA A 251 -3.06 27.55 4.58
C ALA A 251 -2.43 27.62 5.97
N GLN A 252 -1.23 27.08 6.13
CA GLN A 252 -0.53 27.00 7.41
C GLN A 252 0.97 27.16 7.19
N THR A 253 1.72 27.24 8.29
CA THR A 253 3.17 27.17 8.21
C THR A 253 3.57 25.82 7.64
N ALA A 254 4.54 25.82 6.72
CA ALA A 254 5.13 24.63 6.15
C ALA A 254 6.65 24.74 6.14
N SER A 255 7.30 23.60 6.19
CA SER A 255 8.73 23.43 6.03
C SER A 255 9.00 22.62 4.77
N VAL A 256 9.84 23.13 3.90
CA VAL A 256 10.20 22.49 2.62
C VAL A 256 11.72 22.27 2.57
N VAL A 257 12.13 21.07 2.16
CA VAL A 257 13.53 20.75 1.81
C VAL A 257 13.55 20.31 0.37
N ALA A 258 14.12 21.16 -0.50
CA ALA A 258 14.21 20.87 -1.93
C ALA A 258 15.34 21.69 -2.58
N ARG A 259 15.65 21.42 -3.85
CA ARG A 259 16.58 22.22 -4.64
C ARG A 259 15.93 23.53 -5.02
N GLN A 260 16.61 24.65 -4.78
CA GLN A 260 16.19 25.95 -5.32
C GLN A 260 16.38 25.97 -6.83
N ALA A 261 15.31 26.30 -7.56
CA ALA A 261 15.31 26.50 -9.01
C ALA A 261 14.62 27.84 -9.32
N GLY A 262 15.39 28.92 -9.31
CA GLY A 262 14.84 30.26 -9.35
C GLY A 262 13.89 30.51 -8.18
N PRO A 263 12.64 30.97 -8.45
CA PRO A 263 11.64 31.23 -7.42
C PRO A 263 10.79 29.98 -7.09
N THR A 264 11.23 28.78 -7.43
CA THR A 264 10.49 27.53 -7.18
C THR A 264 11.41 26.43 -6.65
N PHE A 265 10.84 25.27 -6.41
CA PHE A 265 11.52 24.09 -5.91
C PHE A 265 11.52 22.97 -6.94
N GLU A 266 12.59 22.17 -6.93
CA GLU A 266 12.72 20.95 -7.71
C GLU A 266 13.37 19.85 -6.84
N PRO A 267 13.20 18.56 -7.19
CA PRO A 267 13.90 17.49 -6.50
C PRO A 267 15.42 17.65 -6.60
N TYR A 268 16.12 17.60 -5.47
CA TYR A 268 17.58 17.60 -5.41
C TYR A 268 18.10 16.20 -5.73
N THR A 269 18.87 16.06 -6.80
CA THR A 269 19.52 14.80 -7.17
C THR A 269 20.86 14.67 -6.44
N THR A 270 21.00 13.63 -5.63
CA THR A 270 22.20 13.35 -4.85
C THR A 270 23.23 12.56 -5.66
N ARG A 271 24.47 12.50 -5.17
CA ARG A 271 25.55 11.66 -5.78
C ARG A 271 25.20 10.18 -5.73
N ALA A 272 24.42 9.75 -4.75
CA ALA A 272 23.91 8.38 -4.66
C ALA A 272 22.84 8.04 -5.71
N GLY A 273 22.39 9.01 -6.50
CA GLY A 273 21.36 8.86 -7.55
C GLY A 273 19.92 8.93 -7.06
N GLY A 274 19.68 9.13 -5.77
CA GLY A 274 18.34 9.37 -5.24
C GLY A 274 17.95 10.85 -5.30
N LYS A 275 16.66 11.12 -5.12
CA LYS A 275 16.09 12.47 -5.10
C LYS A 275 15.65 12.83 -3.68
N VAL A 276 15.90 14.08 -3.29
CA VAL A 276 15.46 14.65 -2.01
C VAL A 276 14.51 15.79 -2.30
N GLU A 277 13.29 15.64 -1.84
CA GLU A 277 12.22 16.63 -1.89
C GLU A 277 11.26 16.28 -0.75
N LEU A 278 11.21 17.13 0.29
CA LEU A 278 10.43 16.88 1.50
C LEU A 278 9.56 18.09 1.79
N ILE A 279 8.37 17.85 2.32
CA ILE A 279 7.47 18.88 2.84
C ILE A 279 6.85 18.39 4.14
N ALA A 280 6.74 19.27 5.12
CA ALA A 280 6.10 18.98 6.39
C ALA A 280 5.21 20.16 6.81
N ALA A 281 4.11 19.86 7.46
CA ALA A 281 3.24 20.88 8.06
C ALA A 281 3.88 21.41 9.36
N GLY A 282 3.82 22.73 9.54
CA GLY A 282 4.40 23.38 10.70
C GLY A 282 5.84 23.84 10.52
N ASN A 283 6.41 24.34 11.62
CA ASN A 283 7.81 24.74 11.71
C ASN A 283 8.66 23.53 12.13
N VAL A 284 9.11 22.74 11.16
CA VAL A 284 9.87 21.51 11.38
C VAL A 284 11.32 21.74 10.98
N PRO A 285 12.30 21.55 11.88
CA PRO A 285 13.71 21.64 11.55
C PRO A 285 14.12 20.64 10.46
N ALA A 286 15.06 21.03 9.59
CA ALA A 286 15.55 20.15 8.52
C ALA A 286 16.01 18.77 9.04
N ALA A 287 16.71 18.76 10.19
CA ALA A 287 17.19 17.52 10.80
C ALA A 287 16.06 16.52 11.12
N ASP A 288 14.92 17.03 11.61
CA ASP A 288 13.77 16.21 11.97
C ASP A 288 13.06 15.69 10.69
N MET A 289 12.93 16.53 9.64
CA MET A 289 12.40 16.11 8.36
C MET A 289 13.23 14.99 7.72
N PHE A 290 14.56 15.08 7.77
CA PHE A 290 15.45 14.02 7.29
C PHE A 290 15.34 12.74 8.12
N LYS A 291 15.22 12.88 9.46
CA LYS A 291 15.06 11.75 10.36
C LYS A 291 13.76 11.00 10.06
N GLU A 292 12.64 11.72 9.97
CA GLU A 292 11.33 11.14 9.61
C GLU A 292 11.40 10.40 8.27
N ALA A 293 11.94 11.03 7.22
CA ALA A 293 12.12 10.39 5.93
C ALA A 293 13.02 9.13 5.96
N GLN A 294 14.05 9.13 6.84
CA GLN A 294 14.89 7.94 7.05
C GLN A 294 14.13 6.82 7.77
N ASP A 295 13.34 7.16 8.78
CA ASP A 295 12.54 6.19 9.55
C ASP A 295 11.45 5.58 8.67
N ASP A 296 10.74 6.38 7.88
CA ASP A 296 9.77 5.92 6.88
C ASP A 296 10.41 4.99 5.86
N SER A 297 11.56 5.38 5.30
CA SER A 297 12.30 4.54 4.34
C SER A 297 12.70 3.19 4.96
N ARG A 298 13.05 3.18 6.26
CA ARG A 298 13.40 1.96 7.00
C ARG A 298 12.19 1.05 7.19
N ILE A 299 11.04 1.61 7.57
CA ILE A 299 9.77 0.88 7.72
C ILE A 299 9.40 0.23 6.39
N TRP A 300 9.38 1.00 5.31
CA TRP A 300 9.09 0.47 3.97
C TRP A 300 10.05 -0.62 3.53
N ALA A 301 11.35 -0.47 3.83
CA ALA A 301 12.34 -1.51 3.51
C ALA A 301 12.05 -2.83 4.23
N TRP A 302 11.62 -2.78 5.51
CA TRP A 302 11.23 -3.95 6.27
C TRP A 302 9.92 -4.57 5.78
N LEU A 303 8.92 -3.77 5.44
CA LEU A 303 7.66 -4.28 4.87
C LEU A 303 7.88 -5.01 3.55
N ILE A 304 8.73 -4.46 2.66
CA ILE A 304 9.06 -5.12 1.39
C ILE A 304 9.88 -6.41 1.62
N ARG A 305 10.79 -6.44 2.60
CA ARG A 305 11.50 -7.68 2.99
C ARG A 305 10.52 -8.75 3.43
N LEU A 306 9.60 -8.39 4.33
CA LEU A 306 8.57 -9.32 4.80
C LEU A 306 7.72 -9.84 3.63
N GLY A 307 7.23 -8.94 2.77
CA GLY A 307 6.47 -9.30 1.58
C GLY A 307 7.25 -10.23 0.64
N GLY A 308 8.53 -9.93 0.39
CA GLY A 308 9.42 -10.79 -0.40
C GLY A 308 9.62 -12.18 0.20
N CYS A 309 9.77 -12.27 1.53
CA CYS A 309 9.86 -13.57 2.23
C CYS A 309 8.54 -14.35 2.13
N VAL A 310 7.39 -13.70 2.27
CA VAL A 310 6.08 -14.34 2.13
C VAL A 310 5.88 -14.86 0.70
N LEU A 311 6.22 -14.07 -0.33
CA LEU A 311 6.15 -14.52 -1.73
C LEU A 311 7.07 -15.71 -1.99
N MET A 312 8.28 -15.71 -1.44
CA MET A 312 9.22 -16.82 -1.54
C MET A 312 8.67 -18.08 -0.88
N PHE A 313 8.12 -17.95 0.32
CA PHE A 313 7.48 -19.05 1.04
C PHE A 313 6.33 -19.66 0.22
N ILE A 314 5.43 -18.84 -0.29
CA ILE A 314 4.32 -19.29 -1.15
C ILE A 314 4.88 -20.01 -2.38
N GLY A 315 5.93 -19.48 -3.02
CA GLY A 315 6.59 -20.11 -4.15
C GLY A 315 7.10 -21.53 -3.81
N PHE A 316 7.75 -21.72 -2.66
CA PHE A 316 8.20 -23.05 -2.21
C PHE A 316 7.03 -23.99 -1.89
N VAL A 317 5.96 -23.48 -1.24
CA VAL A 317 4.75 -24.28 -0.99
C VAL A 317 4.16 -24.76 -2.32
N MET A 318 4.04 -23.89 -3.31
CA MET A 318 3.52 -24.26 -4.63
C MET A 318 4.38 -25.31 -5.34
N ILE A 319 5.71 -25.24 -5.25
CA ILE A 319 6.61 -26.24 -5.82
C ILE A 319 6.45 -27.60 -5.13
N MET A 320 6.20 -27.61 -3.82
CA MET A 320 6.05 -28.84 -3.04
C MET A 320 4.63 -29.40 -3.02
N ASN A 321 3.64 -28.60 -3.47
CA ASN A 321 2.23 -28.98 -3.47
C ASN A 321 1.92 -30.33 -4.16
N PRO A 322 2.57 -30.75 -5.26
CA PRO A 322 2.34 -32.06 -5.84
C PRO A 322 2.59 -33.22 -4.88
N LEU A 323 3.52 -33.09 -3.93
CA LEU A 323 3.78 -34.11 -2.92
C LEU A 323 2.60 -34.29 -1.97
N ALA A 324 2.00 -33.17 -1.55
CA ALA A 324 0.80 -33.16 -0.71
C ALA A 324 -0.39 -33.78 -1.48
N VAL A 325 -0.60 -33.36 -2.74
CA VAL A 325 -1.70 -33.89 -3.58
C VAL A 325 -1.53 -35.40 -3.85
N LEU A 326 -0.33 -35.88 -4.06
CA LEU A 326 -0.05 -37.31 -4.19
C LEU A 326 -0.42 -38.09 -2.92
N ALA A 327 -0.16 -37.53 -1.74
CA ALA A 327 -0.49 -38.14 -0.47
C ALA A 327 -1.99 -38.05 -0.13
N ASP A 328 -2.75 -37.12 -0.74
CA ASP A 328 -4.18 -36.88 -0.51
C ASP A 328 -5.08 -38.04 -0.92
N VAL A 329 -4.56 -39.10 -1.53
CA VAL A 329 -5.32 -40.36 -1.73
C VAL A 329 -5.88 -40.87 -0.37
N LEU A 330 -5.13 -40.64 0.70
CA LEU A 330 -5.59 -40.78 2.10
C LEU A 330 -5.55 -39.37 2.73
N PRO A 331 -6.70 -38.72 3.01
CA PRO A 331 -6.74 -37.31 3.44
C PRO A 331 -5.82 -36.97 4.62
N ILE A 332 -5.80 -37.85 5.64
CA ILE A 332 -4.93 -37.66 6.84
C ILE A 332 -3.45 -37.64 6.45
N LEU A 333 -3.02 -38.49 5.50
CA LEU A 333 -1.62 -38.50 5.03
C LEU A 333 -1.31 -37.25 4.23
N GLY A 334 -2.25 -36.79 3.40
CA GLY A 334 -2.12 -35.55 2.65
C GLY A 334 -1.95 -34.32 3.56
N ASP A 335 -2.69 -34.25 4.67
CA ASP A 335 -2.54 -33.16 5.63
C ASP A 335 -1.20 -33.19 6.36
N ILE A 336 -0.72 -34.36 6.74
CA ILE A 336 0.60 -34.54 7.36
C ILE A 336 1.70 -34.15 6.39
N VAL A 337 1.63 -34.61 5.14
CA VAL A 337 2.61 -34.27 4.10
C VAL A 337 2.53 -32.79 3.76
N GLY A 338 1.33 -32.23 3.65
CA GLY A 338 1.12 -30.78 3.43
C GLY A 338 1.74 -29.92 4.53
N ALA A 339 1.53 -30.26 5.80
CA ALA A 339 2.19 -29.60 6.91
C ALA A 339 3.70 -29.78 6.87
N GLY A 340 4.20 -30.97 6.54
CA GLY A 340 5.63 -31.24 6.39
C GLY A 340 6.27 -30.43 5.27
N THR A 341 5.62 -30.35 4.10
CA THR A 341 6.09 -29.51 2.97
C THR A 341 6.09 -28.04 3.29
N ALA A 342 5.10 -27.54 4.05
CA ALA A 342 5.07 -26.17 4.52
C ALA A 342 6.26 -25.84 5.45
N VAL A 343 6.60 -26.77 6.37
CA VAL A 343 7.80 -26.61 7.21
C VAL A 343 9.07 -26.57 6.38
N VAL A 344 9.21 -27.44 5.39
CA VAL A 344 10.38 -27.44 4.50
C VAL A 344 10.42 -26.16 3.68
N ALA A 345 9.29 -25.67 3.14
CA ALA A 345 9.18 -24.41 2.42
C ALA A 345 9.63 -23.23 3.31
N PHE A 346 9.20 -23.21 4.56
CA PHE A 346 9.63 -22.21 5.55
C PHE A 346 11.13 -22.26 5.78
N LEU A 347 11.70 -23.44 6.00
CA LEU A 347 13.16 -23.60 6.19
C LEU A 347 13.95 -23.14 4.95
N CYS A 348 13.49 -23.49 3.74
CA CYS A 348 14.08 -23.01 2.50
C CYS A 348 14.05 -21.46 2.44
N THR A 349 12.93 -20.87 2.79
CA THR A 349 12.80 -19.40 2.82
C THR A 349 13.74 -18.76 3.84
N VAL A 350 13.80 -19.31 5.06
CA VAL A 350 14.70 -18.82 6.12
C VAL A 350 16.17 -18.91 5.75
N VAL A 351 16.56 -19.85 4.89
CA VAL A 351 17.92 -19.98 4.38
C VAL A 351 18.16 -19.06 3.18
N ILE A 352 17.27 -19.10 2.17
CA ILE A 352 17.52 -18.44 0.88
C ILE A 352 17.30 -16.94 0.96
N ALA A 353 16.28 -16.44 1.65
CA ALA A 353 16.02 -15.01 1.72
C ALA A 353 17.18 -14.22 2.36
N PRO A 354 17.77 -14.63 3.51
CA PRO A 354 18.96 -13.98 4.04
C PRO A 354 20.18 -14.07 3.11
N VAL A 355 20.35 -15.17 2.37
CA VAL A 355 21.43 -15.30 1.39
C VAL A 355 21.28 -14.26 0.27
N VAL A 356 20.07 -14.09 -0.27
CA VAL A 356 19.79 -13.07 -1.29
C VAL A 356 20.07 -11.66 -0.75
N ILE A 357 19.61 -11.37 0.48
CA ILE A 357 19.87 -10.09 1.16
C ILE A 357 21.37 -9.88 1.37
N ALA A 358 22.10 -10.93 1.78
CA ALA A 358 23.56 -10.86 1.97
C ALA A 358 24.29 -10.58 0.65
N ILE A 359 23.89 -11.22 -0.45
CA ILE A 359 24.43 -10.95 -1.79
C ILE A 359 24.17 -9.49 -2.17
N ALA A 360 22.98 -8.97 -1.93
CA ALA A 360 22.66 -7.56 -2.15
C ALA A 360 23.53 -6.62 -1.30
N TRP A 361 23.82 -6.99 -0.04
CA TRP A 361 24.72 -6.20 0.81
C TRP A 361 26.16 -6.19 0.30
N PHE A 362 26.65 -7.28 -0.26
CA PHE A 362 27.96 -7.28 -0.93
C PHE A 362 28.02 -6.26 -2.06
N THR A 363 26.93 -6.11 -2.80
CA THR A 363 26.86 -5.18 -3.92
C THR A 363 26.72 -3.72 -3.44
N TYR A 364 25.84 -3.47 -2.48
CA TYR A 364 25.47 -2.11 -2.09
C TYR A 364 26.15 -1.60 -0.82
N ARG A 365 26.57 -2.51 0.09
CA ARG A 365 27.22 -2.21 1.38
C ARG A 365 28.40 -3.17 1.67
N PRO A 366 29.44 -3.22 0.82
CA PRO A 366 30.51 -4.23 0.93
C PRO A 366 31.19 -4.23 2.30
N VAL A 367 31.43 -3.07 2.90
CA VAL A 367 32.04 -2.97 4.23
C VAL A 367 31.17 -3.61 5.32
N VAL A 368 29.86 -3.34 5.29
CA VAL A 368 28.90 -3.92 6.27
C VAL A 368 28.82 -5.44 6.07
N ALA A 369 28.78 -5.91 4.82
CA ALA A 369 28.77 -7.32 4.51
C ALA A 369 30.00 -8.05 5.04
N LEU A 370 31.20 -7.48 4.84
CA LEU A 370 32.45 -8.04 5.36
C LEU A 370 32.49 -8.09 6.89
N ILE A 371 32.05 -7.02 7.56
CA ILE A 371 31.97 -6.98 9.03
C ILE A 371 31.00 -8.06 9.55
N THR A 372 29.83 -8.18 8.93
CA THR A 372 28.81 -9.18 9.33
C THR A 372 29.34 -10.60 9.16
N LEU A 373 30.05 -10.88 8.07
CA LEU A 373 30.69 -12.18 7.84
C LEU A 373 31.80 -12.45 8.86
N ALA A 374 32.64 -11.48 9.15
CA ALA A 374 33.71 -11.63 10.12
C ALA A 374 33.15 -11.92 11.53
N VAL A 375 32.10 -11.20 11.95
CA VAL A 375 31.42 -11.44 13.23
C VAL A 375 30.73 -12.80 13.25
N GLY A 376 29.99 -13.15 12.20
CA GLY A 376 29.34 -14.46 12.07
C GLY A 376 30.34 -15.62 12.08
N GLY A 377 31.45 -15.50 11.33
CA GLY A 377 32.51 -16.45 11.32
C GLY A 377 33.19 -16.63 12.70
N ALA A 378 33.43 -15.53 13.42
CA ALA A 378 33.98 -15.58 14.77
C ALA A 378 33.04 -16.27 15.77
N LEU A 379 31.70 -16.01 15.67
CA LEU A 379 30.71 -16.70 16.51
C LEU A 379 30.69 -18.21 16.25
N VAL A 380 30.66 -18.63 14.97
CA VAL A 380 30.70 -20.05 14.59
C VAL A 380 31.97 -20.70 15.09
N ALA A 381 33.13 -20.07 14.87
CA ALA A 381 34.42 -20.58 15.36
C ALA A 381 34.41 -20.70 16.89
N GLY A 382 33.85 -19.72 17.61
CA GLY A 382 33.68 -19.77 19.08
C GLY A 382 32.82 -20.94 19.54
N VAL A 383 31.65 -21.15 18.90
CA VAL A 383 30.78 -22.29 19.21
C VAL A 383 31.46 -23.63 18.95
N VAL A 384 32.14 -23.79 17.82
CA VAL A 384 32.89 -25.01 17.47
C VAL A 384 34.03 -25.24 18.48
N TYR A 385 34.77 -24.20 18.85
CA TYR A 385 35.85 -24.29 19.84
C TYR A 385 35.30 -24.74 21.19
N LEU A 386 34.24 -24.10 21.69
CA LEU A 386 33.60 -24.48 22.98
C LEU A 386 33.02 -25.89 22.94
N SER A 387 32.43 -26.31 21.84
CA SER A 387 31.91 -27.68 21.66
C SER A 387 33.02 -28.72 21.70
N ARG A 388 34.18 -28.45 21.06
CA ARG A 388 35.37 -29.30 21.12
C ARG A 388 35.95 -29.38 22.51
N GLN A 389 36.05 -28.26 23.25
CA GLN A 389 36.51 -28.25 24.64
C GLN A 389 35.57 -29.07 25.56
N ARG A 390 34.25 -28.94 25.38
CA ARG A 390 33.25 -29.74 26.16
C ARG A 390 33.42 -31.24 25.88
N LYS A 391 33.63 -31.63 24.64
CA LYS A 391 33.90 -33.05 24.26
C LYS A 391 35.19 -33.54 24.87
N ALA A 392 36.29 -32.77 24.83
CA ALA A 392 37.58 -33.14 25.41
C ALA A 392 37.49 -33.28 26.94
N ARG A 393 36.77 -32.36 27.63
CA ARG A 393 36.54 -32.46 29.09
C ARG A 393 35.70 -33.67 29.48
N LYS A 394 34.69 -34.04 28.68
CA LYS A 394 33.90 -35.26 28.92
C LYS A 394 34.76 -36.53 28.70
N ALA A 395 35.59 -36.57 27.71
CA ALA A 395 36.49 -37.69 27.45
C ALA A 395 37.51 -37.88 28.60
N ALA A 396 38.07 -36.78 29.15
CA ALA A 396 39.00 -36.80 30.28
C ALA A 396 38.34 -37.17 31.63
N ALA A 397 37.05 -37.00 31.77
CA ALA A 397 36.28 -37.37 32.96
C ALA A 397 35.83 -38.85 32.99
N HIS A 398 36.02 -39.57 31.86
CA HIS A 398 35.67 -40.99 31.71
C HIS A 398 36.91 -41.88 31.52
N ALA A 399 38.12 -41.33 31.51
CA ALA A 399 39.42 -42.01 31.58
C ALA A 399 39.98 -41.95 33.02
#